data_fd0e41c3260b7a5ee35fd773dd5ecce9
#
_entry.id   fd0e41c3260b7a5ee35fd773dd5ecce9
#
_cell.length_a   1.000
_cell.length_b   1.000
_cell.length_c   1.000
_cell.angle_alpha   90.00
_cell.angle_beta   90.00
_cell.angle_gamma   90.00
#
_symmetry.space_group_name_H-M   'P 1'
#
loop_
_entity.id
_entity.type
_entity.pdbx_description
1 polymer ?
#
loop_
_entity_poly.entity_id
_entity_poly.type
_entity_poly.pdbx_seq_one_letter_code
_entity_poly.pdbx_strand_id
1 'polypeptide(L)'
;DYYQGPFPKKGLAFARIIGHKSFVYQEGLEQRARKEVGGQSGMLAWLRPTRSTQSYMLHQGTKFAERFDANSYLRIADMWAEFDIRDHAPEGTFSAALEGFRRETIPALIFSINTDCCFRPAEQQDFADQMEKAGIPAEFHTIISTKGHDSFLLEPELYAEPIRRILG
;
A
#
# COMPACT_ATOMS: atom_id res chain seq x y z
N ASP A 1 0.62 -30.21 9.19
CA ASP A 1 1.78 -29.61 8.55
C ASP A 1 1.31 -28.78 7.33
N TYR A 2 1.64 -27.48 7.33
CA TYR A 2 1.21 -26.53 6.30
C TYR A 2 1.63 -26.94 4.88
N TYR A 3 2.84 -27.46 4.72
CA TYR A 3 3.38 -27.84 3.42
C TYR A 3 2.98 -29.26 2.93
N GLN A 4 2.32 -30.03 3.78
CA GLN A 4 1.83 -31.39 3.44
C GLN A 4 0.31 -31.44 3.25
N GLY A 5 -0.40 -30.38 3.63
CA GLY A 5 -1.84 -30.23 3.46
C GLY A 5 -2.27 -29.41 2.23
N PRO A 6 -3.57 -29.24 2.03
CA PRO A 6 -4.06 -28.38 0.96
C PRO A 6 -3.70 -26.91 1.22
N PHE A 7 -3.08 -26.27 0.25
CA PHE A 7 -2.71 -24.85 0.30
C PHE A 7 -3.94 -23.95 0.51
N PRO A 8 -3.93 -22.96 1.44
CA PRO A 8 -5.09 -22.14 1.79
C PRO A 8 -5.37 -21.02 0.76
N LYS A 9 -5.49 -21.36 -0.52
CA LYS A 9 -5.69 -20.42 -1.64
C LYS A 9 -6.85 -19.46 -1.42
N LYS A 10 -7.99 -19.98 -0.91
CA LYS A 10 -9.19 -19.15 -0.71
C LYS A 10 -8.97 -18.08 0.35
N GLY A 11 -8.35 -18.43 1.48
CA GLY A 11 -8.01 -17.51 2.56
C GLY A 11 -7.04 -16.43 2.10
N LEU A 12 -5.96 -16.83 1.41
CA LEU A 12 -4.97 -15.90 0.89
C LEU A 12 -5.56 -14.98 -0.20
N ALA A 13 -6.38 -15.50 -1.10
CA ALA A 13 -7.08 -14.69 -2.09
C ALA A 13 -8.00 -13.66 -1.44
N PHE A 14 -8.71 -14.04 -0.38
CA PHE A 14 -9.58 -13.14 0.35
C PHE A 14 -8.81 -12.06 1.10
N ALA A 15 -7.72 -12.41 1.77
CA ALA A 15 -6.81 -11.46 2.42
C ALA A 15 -6.27 -10.43 1.41
N ARG A 16 -5.85 -10.88 0.22
CA ARG A 16 -5.40 -9.99 -0.86
C ARG A 16 -6.51 -9.05 -1.34
N ILE A 17 -7.76 -9.52 -1.45
CA ILE A 17 -8.90 -8.68 -1.85
C ILE A 17 -9.08 -7.54 -0.84
N ILE A 18 -9.02 -7.83 0.46
CA ILE A 18 -9.14 -6.82 1.52
C ILE A 18 -8.01 -5.80 1.41
N GLY A 19 -6.76 -6.25 1.34
CA GLY A 19 -5.59 -5.39 1.21
C GLY A 19 -5.61 -4.56 -0.09
N HIS A 20 -6.04 -5.17 -1.20
CA HIS A 20 -6.09 -4.48 -2.49
C HIS A 20 -7.03 -3.26 -2.48
N LYS A 21 -8.11 -3.31 -1.68
CA LYS A 21 -9.03 -2.18 -1.53
C LYS A 21 -8.35 -0.93 -0.98
N SER A 22 -7.35 -1.07 -0.10
CA SER A 22 -6.63 0.07 0.47
C SER A 22 -5.63 0.73 -0.49
N PHE A 23 -5.20 0.01 -1.53
CA PHE A 23 -4.24 0.53 -2.52
C PHE A 23 -4.91 1.27 -3.68
N VAL A 24 -6.20 1.01 -3.94
CA VAL A 24 -6.91 1.54 -5.10
C VAL A 24 -7.81 2.71 -4.70
N TYR A 25 -7.80 3.75 -5.53
CA TYR A 25 -8.65 4.90 -5.34
C TYR A 25 -10.15 4.53 -5.35
N GLN A 26 -10.87 4.97 -4.32
CA GLN A 26 -12.25 4.55 -4.07
C GLN A 26 -13.21 4.90 -5.20
N GLU A 27 -13.14 6.11 -5.75
CA GLU A 27 -14.03 6.52 -6.84
C GLU A 27 -13.83 5.68 -8.10
N GLY A 28 -12.62 5.24 -8.39
CA GLY A 28 -12.33 4.31 -9.48
C GLY A 28 -12.99 2.95 -9.27
N LEU A 29 -13.05 2.47 -8.03
CA LEU A 29 -13.78 1.25 -7.67
C LEU A 29 -15.30 1.45 -7.80
N GLU A 30 -15.82 2.59 -7.39
CA GLU A 30 -17.25 2.92 -7.50
C GLU A 30 -17.69 3.01 -8.96
N GLN A 31 -16.89 3.64 -9.82
CA GLN A 31 -17.16 3.69 -11.26
C GLN A 31 -17.21 2.29 -11.87
N ARG A 32 -16.29 1.39 -11.46
CA ARG A 32 -16.29 -0.02 -11.89
C ARG A 32 -17.49 -0.78 -11.34
N ALA A 33 -17.89 -0.52 -10.09
CA ALA A 33 -19.02 -1.18 -9.46
C ALA A 33 -20.36 -0.93 -10.18
N ARG A 34 -20.48 0.16 -10.91
CA ARG A 34 -21.68 0.51 -11.69
C ARG A 34 -21.76 -0.21 -13.04
N LYS A 35 -20.65 -0.79 -13.50
CA LYS A 35 -20.61 -1.55 -14.76
C LYS A 35 -21.01 -3.00 -14.48
N GLU A 36 -22.00 -3.50 -15.20
CA GLU A 36 -22.35 -4.91 -15.14
C GLU A 36 -21.36 -5.78 -15.92
N VAL A 37 -21.07 -6.96 -15.40
CA VAL A 37 -20.34 -7.98 -16.15
C VAL A 37 -21.34 -8.63 -17.08
N GLY A 38 -21.10 -8.59 -18.39
CA GLY A 38 -22.00 -9.07 -19.44
C GLY A 38 -22.65 -10.42 -19.12
N GLY A 39 -23.96 -10.45 -19.32
CA GLY A 39 -24.89 -11.43 -18.80
C GLY A 39 -24.55 -12.87 -19.07
N GLN A 40 -24.42 -13.64 -17.99
CA GLN A 40 -24.56 -15.07 -18.06
C GLN A 40 -25.96 -15.43 -17.54
N SER A 41 -26.80 -15.94 -18.41
CA SER A 41 -28.10 -16.52 -18.07
C SER A 41 -27.91 -17.92 -17.48
N GLY A 42 -28.64 -18.26 -16.42
CA GLY A 42 -28.65 -19.60 -15.82
C GLY A 42 -29.16 -19.57 -14.38
N MET A 43 -29.65 -20.76 -13.92
CA MET A 43 -30.26 -20.92 -12.59
C MET A 43 -29.36 -20.44 -11.42
N LEU A 44 -28.04 -20.48 -11.58
CA LEU A 44 -27.05 -20.07 -10.57
C LEU A 44 -26.34 -18.75 -10.92
N ALA A 45 -26.90 -17.95 -11.84
CA ALA A 45 -26.30 -16.67 -12.25
C ALA A 45 -26.11 -15.71 -11.07
N TRP A 46 -27.00 -15.75 -10.06
CA TRP A 46 -26.93 -14.96 -8.85
C TRP A 46 -25.74 -15.31 -7.92
N LEU A 47 -25.14 -16.49 -8.07
CA LEU A 47 -23.93 -16.90 -7.33
C LEU A 47 -22.63 -16.40 -7.98
N ARG A 48 -22.70 -15.83 -9.18
CA ARG A 48 -21.53 -15.34 -9.92
C ARG A 48 -21.39 -13.83 -9.78
N PRO A 49 -20.16 -13.33 -9.91
CA PRO A 49 -19.96 -11.88 -9.93
C PRO A 49 -20.76 -11.24 -11.06
N THR A 50 -21.68 -10.35 -10.72
CA THR A 50 -22.52 -9.63 -11.68
C THR A 50 -21.95 -8.25 -12.01
N ARG A 51 -20.97 -7.77 -11.23
CA ARG A 51 -20.37 -6.45 -11.40
C ARG A 51 -18.88 -6.56 -11.71
N SER A 52 -18.39 -5.62 -12.50
CA SER A 52 -16.99 -5.61 -12.93
C SER A 52 -16.01 -5.51 -11.75
N THR A 53 -16.37 -4.79 -10.67
CA THR A 53 -15.56 -4.71 -9.46
C THR A 53 -15.43 -6.07 -8.77
N GLN A 54 -16.51 -6.82 -8.62
CA GLN A 54 -16.46 -8.16 -8.02
C GLN A 54 -15.56 -9.11 -8.83
N SER A 55 -15.75 -9.12 -10.14
CA SER A 55 -14.93 -9.93 -11.06
C SER A 55 -13.45 -9.52 -10.98
N TYR A 56 -13.16 -8.24 -11.00
CA TYR A 56 -11.81 -7.70 -10.87
C TYR A 56 -11.15 -8.10 -9.56
N MET A 57 -11.83 -7.91 -8.42
CA MET A 57 -11.28 -8.22 -7.10
C MET A 57 -11.02 -9.71 -6.93
N LEU A 58 -11.95 -10.57 -7.38
CA LEU A 58 -11.76 -12.02 -7.38
C LEU A 58 -10.58 -12.44 -8.26
N HIS A 59 -10.44 -11.85 -9.44
CA HIS A 59 -9.30 -12.10 -10.32
C HIS A 59 -7.97 -11.73 -9.65
N GLN A 60 -7.88 -10.54 -9.03
CA GLN A 60 -6.67 -10.08 -8.33
C GLN A 60 -6.32 -10.99 -7.15
N GLY A 61 -7.31 -11.39 -6.35
CA GLY A 61 -7.11 -12.32 -5.23
C GLY A 61 -6.62 -13.69 -5.70
N THR A 62 -7.25 -14.27 -6.72
CA THR A 62 -6.89 -15.59 -7.27
C THR A 62 -5.47 -15.56 -7.85
N LYS A 63 -5.17 -14.58 -8.71
CA LYS A 63 -3.84 -14.39 -9.32
C LYS A 63 -2.73 -14.24 -8.27
N PHE A 64 -3.02 -13.53 -7.17
CA PHE A 64 -2.07 -13.40 -6.07
C PHE A 64 -1.82 -14.74 -5.37
N ALA A 65 -2.89 -15.49 -5.04
CA ALA A 65 -2.80 -16.77 -4.35
C ALA A 65 -2.14 -17.89 -5.19
N GLU A 66 -1.97 -17.71 -6.49
CA GLU A 66 -1.24 -18.63 -7.37
C GLU A 66 0.29 -18.45 -7.31
N ARG A 67 0.76 -17.28 -6.88
CA ARG A 67 2.17 -16.92 -6.91
C ARG A 67 2.77 -16.57 -5.56
N PHE A 68 1.96 -16.48 -4.51
CA PHE A 68 2.41 -16.05 -3.19
C PHE A 68 2.11 -17.11 -2.13
N ASP A 69 3.01 -17.27 -1.18
CA ASP A 69 2.85 -18.20 -0.07
C ASP A 69 2.10 -17.55 1.10
N ALA A 70 1.12 -18.27 1.69
CA ALA A 70 0.29 -17.72 2.76
C ALA A 70 1.05 -17.55 4.08
N ASN A 71 2.03 -18.42 4.40
CA ASN A 71 2.88 -18.22 5.57
C ASN A 71 3.78 -16.99 5.41
N SER A 72 4.35 -16.80 4.22
CA SER A 72 5.12 -15.59 3.92
C SER A 72 4.28 -14.33 4.05
N TYR A 73 3.02 -14.38 3.59
CA TYR A 73 2.08 -13.27 3.75
C TYR A 73 1.83 -12.93 5.23
N LEU A 74 1.55 -13.94 6.06
CA LEU A 74 1.36 -13.76 7.50
C LEU A 74 2.61 -13.21 8.18
N ARG A 75 3.79 -13.75 7.87
CA ARG A 75 5.06 -13.27 8.45
C ARG A 75 5.36 -11.83 8.10
N ILE A 76 5.12 -11.42 6.85
CA ILE A 76 5.28 -10.01 6.46
C ILE A 76 4.28 -9.13 7.20
N ALA A 77 3.03 -9.57 7.35
CA ALA A 77 2.01 -8.83 8.08
C ALA A 77 2.36 -8.68 9.58
N ASP A 78 2.84 -9.75 10.22
CA ASP A 78 3.31 -9.73 11.61
C ASP A 78 4.49 -8.77 11.78
N MET A 79 5.52 -8.89 10.91
CA MET A 79 6.68 -8.00 10.93
C MET A 79 6.29 -6.54 10.77
N TRP A 80 5.32 -6.25 9.91
CA TRP A 80 4.83 -4.88 9.71
C TRP A 80 4.07 -4.36 10.93
N ALA A 81 3.22 -5.20 11.54
CA ALA A 81 2.44 -4.82 12.71
C ALA A 81 3.29 -4.60 13.97
N GLU A 82 4.40 -5.33 14.08
CA GLU A 82 5.30 -5.28 15.24
C GLU A 82 6.46 -4.28 15.07
N PHE A 83 6.71 -3.77 13.85
CA PHE A 83 7.86 -2.91 13.59
C PHE A 83 7.66 -1.52 14.21
N ASP A 84 8.57 -1.15 15.11
CA ASP A 84 8.73 0.21 15.61
C ASP A 84 10.22 0.59 15.56
N ILE A 85 10.53 1.65 14.82
CA ILE A 85 11.91 2.13 14.69
C ILE A 85 12.51 2.54 16.05
N ARG A 86 11.67 2.92 17.02
CA ARG A 86 12.08 3.34 18.36
C ARG A 86 12.66 2.19 19.17
N ASP A 87 12.23 0.96 18.92
CA ASP A 87 12.73 -0.24 19.61
C ASP A 87 14.20 -0.53 19.30
N HIS A 88 14.71 0.06 18.22
CA HIS A 88 16.10 -0.07 17.77
C HIS A 88 16.97 1.13 18.15
N ALA A 89 16.43 2.08 18.90
CA ALA A 89 17.13 3.30 19.33
C ALA A 89 17.56 3.21 20.79
N PRO A 90 18.78 3.66 21.17
CA PRO A 90 19.28 3.58 22.55
C PRO A 90 18.35 4.21 23.60
N GLU A 91 17.63 5.28 23.21
CA GLU A 91 16.74 6.04 24.09
C GLU A 91 15.26 5.72 23.87
N GLY A 92 14.93 4.77 22.98
CA GLY A 92 13.55 4.46 22.63
C GLY A 92 12.76 5.63 22.04
N THR A 93 13.46 6.61 21.44
CA THR A 93 12.83 7.78 20.84
C THR A 93 13.00 7.83 19.32
N PHE A 94 12.03 8.44 18.63
CA PHE A 94 12.09 8.63 17.18
C PHE A 94 13.33 9.43 16.77
N SER A 95 13.66 10.51 17.50
CA SER A 95 14.83 11.33 17.23
C SER A 95 16.15 10.54 17.36
N ALA A 96 16.26 9.68 18.38
CA ALA A 96 17.46 8.84 18.56
C ALA A 96 17.58 7.77 17.47
N ALA A 97 16.45 7.22 17.00
CA ALA A 97 16.44 6.27 15.90
C ALA A 97 16.96 6.88 14.58
N LEU A 98 16.81 8.19 14.41
CA LEU A 98 17.22 8.93 13.23
C LEU A 98 18.58 9.63 13.35
N GLU A 99 19.34 9.39 14.43
CA GLU A 99 20.63 10.04 14.69
C GLU A 99 21.62 9.87 13.51
N GLY A 100 21.63 8.72 12.85
CA GLY A 100 22.47 8.48 11.68
C GLY A 100 22.17 9.44 10.54
N PHE A 101 20.90 9.68 10.23
CA PHE A 101 20.48 10.64 9.20
C PHE A 101 20.90 12.06 9.54
N ARG A 102 20.72 12.48 10.81
CA ARG A 102 21.09 13.79 11.28
C ARG A 102 22.60 14.02 11.22
N ARG A 103 23.39 13.06 11.71
CA ARG A 103 24.84 13.14 11.73
C ARG A 103 25.45 13.24 10.34
N GLU A 104 24.93 12.48 9.37
CA GLU A 104 25.39 12.48 7.99
C GLU A 104 24.69 13.55 7.14
N THR A 105 23.79 14.33 7.73
CA THR A 105 22.99 15.39 7.05
C THR A 105 22.24 14.85 5.83
N ILE A 106 21.66 13.65 5.95
CA ILE A 106 20.88 13.02 4.88
C ILE A 106 19.48 13.62 4.86
N PRO A 107 19.06 14.28 3.78
CA PRO A 107 17.73 14.86 3.68
C PRO A 107 16.67 13.76 3.49
N ALA A 108 15.44 14.03 3.96
CA ALA A 108 14.28 13.20 3.69
C ALA A 108 13.44 13.80 2.55
N LEU A 109 13.06 12.98 1.58
CA LEU A 109 12.10 13.34 0.54
C LEU A 109 10.82 12.53 0.78
N ILE A 110 9.74 13.23 1.11
CA ILE A 110 8.48 12.62 1.50
C ILE A 110 7.41 12.94 0.46
N PHE A 111 6.77 11.90 -0.06
CA PHE A 111 5.66 12.03 -0.99
C PHE A 111 4.35 11.65 -0.31
N SER A 112 3.35 12.50 -0.47
CA SER A 112 1.96 12.23 -0.11
C SER A 112 1.13 12.16 -1.38
N ILE A 113 0.23 11.19 -1.48
CA ILE A 113 -0.69 11.06 -2.63
C ILE A 113 -2.08 11.45 -2.15
N ASN A 114 -2.71 12.44 -2.78
CA ASN A 114 -3.98 13.02 -2.33
C ASN A 114 -5.14 12.01 -2.22
N THR A 115 -5.07 10.88 -2.93
CA THR A 115 -6.08 9.81 -2.93
C THR A 115 -5.63 8.54 -2.23
N ASP A 116 -4.50 8.56 -1.53
CA ASP A 116 -3.99 7.40 -0.80
C ASP A 116 -4.82 7.16 0.48
N CYS A 117 -5.43 5.98 0.54
CA CYS A 117 -6.19 5.52 1.71
C CYS A 117 -5.34 4.60 2.61
N CYS A 118 -4.19 4.12 2.13
CA CYS A 118 -3.27 3.27 2.87
C CYS A 118 -2.36 4.10 3.78
N PHE A 119 -1.73 5.13 3.20
CA PHE A 119 -0.92 6.13 3.90
C PHE A 119 -1.53 7.51 3.66
N ARG A 120 -2.42 7.91 4.56
CA ARG A 120 -3.23 9.12 4.37
C ARG A 120 -2.38 10.39 4.34
N PRO A 121 -2.76 11.40 3.56
CA PRO A 121 -2.00 12.65 3.46
C PRO A 121 -1.68 13.30 4.80
N ALA A 122 -2.61 13.29 5.76
CA ALA A 122 -2.37 13.84 7.09
C ALA A 122 -1.27 13.10 7.86
N GLU A 123 -1.20 11.77 7.75
CA GLU A 123 -0.17 10.95 8.39
C GLU A 123 1.21 11.21 7.76
N GLN A 124 1.26 11.43 6.45
CA GLN A 124 2.50 11.77 5.76
C GLN A 124 2.99 13.18 6.14
N GLN A 125 2.07 14.13 6.33
CA GLN A 125 2.41 15.46 6.83
C GLN A 125 2.95 15.39 8.27
N ASP A 126 2.26 14.67 9.15
CA ASP A 126 2.72 14.45 10.53
C ASP A 126 4.12 13.80 10.57
N PHE A 127 4.40 12.89 9.66
CA PHE A 127 5.72 12.26 9.52
C PHE A 127 6.77 13.27 9.09
N ALA A 128 6.49 14.12 8.11
CA ALA A 128 7.40 15.19 7.68
C ALA A 128 7.71 16.16 8.82
N ASP A 129 6.67 16.58 9.57
CA ASP A 129 6.83 17.45 10.74
C ASP A 129 7.70 16.82 11.84
N GLN A 130 7.58 15.49 12.03
CA GLN A 130 8.43 14.77 12.99
C GLN A 130 9.88 14.68 12.53
N MET A 131 10.14 14.51 11.22
CA MET A 131 11.50 14.55 10.67
C MET A 131 12.16 15.90 10.91
N GLU A 132 11.46 17.00 10.64
CA GLU A 132 11.96 18.36 10.90
C GLU A 132 12.22 18.59 12.38
N LYS A 133 11.30 18.19 13.28
CA LYS A 133 11.48 18.25 14.73
C LYS A 133 12.69 17.45 15.22
N ALA A 134 13.00 16.34 14.54
CA ALA A 134 14.19 15.54 14.80
C ALA A 134 15.48 16.17 14.24
N GLY A 135 15.41 17.33 13.57
CA GLY A 135 16.54 18.04 12.97
C GLY A 135 17.01 17.46 11.64
N ILE A 136 16.14 16.75 10.93
CA ILE A 136 16.40 16.21 9.60
C ILE A 136 15.73 17.13 8.58
N PRO A 137 16.47 17.70 7.61
CA PRO A 137 15.86 18.45 6.52
C PRO A 137 14.85 17.59 5.77
N ALA A 138 13.58 18.00 5.72
CA ALA A 138 12.53 17.26 5.06
C ALA A 138 11.90 18.11 3.94
N GLU A 139 11.80 17.53 2.76
CA GLU A 139 11.09 18.10 1.63
C GLU A 139 9.81 17.29 1.40
N PHE A 140 8.66 17.96 1.48
CA PHE A 140 7.34 17.34 1.39
C PHE A 140 6.64 17.70 0.07
N HIS A 141 6.17 16.67 -0.66
CA HIS A 141 5.47 16.82 -1.93
C HIS A 141 4.11 16.14 -1.92
N THR A 142 3.07 16.87 -2.29
CA THR A 142 1.75 16.29 -2.54
C THR A 142 1.59 15.94 -4.01
N ILE A 143 1.44 14.67 -4.30
CA ILE A 143 1.16 14.14 -5.64
C ILE A 143 -0.36 14.12 -5.86
N ILE A 144 -0.80 14.73 -6.95
CA ILE A 144 -2.20 14.72 -7.36
C ILE A 144 -2.41 13.58 -8.35
N SER A 145 -3.06 12.51 -7.89
CA SER A 145 -3.31 11.30 -8.67
C SER A 145 -4.66 10.69 -8.36
N THR A 146 -5.24 9.98 -9.33
CA THR A 146 -6.45 9.16 -9.17
C THR A 146 -6.13 7.66 -9.08
N LYS A 147 -4.86 7.30 -8.84
CA LYS A 147 -4.42 5.89 -8.76
C LYS A 147 -4.33 5.37 -7.32
N GLY A 148 -4.51 6.25 -6.31
CA GLY A 148 -4.34 5.88 -4.91
C GLY A 148 -2.87 5.56 -4.60
N HIS A 149 -2.66 4.65 -3.66
CA HIS A 149 -1.32 4.24 -3.23
C HIS A 149 -0.41 3.81 -4.38
N ASP A 150 -0.96 3.11 -5.37
CA ASP A 150 -0.18 2.56 -6.50
C ASP A 150 0.30 3.65 -7.50
N SER A 151 0.04 4.93 -7.28
CA SER A 151 0.44 6.04 -8.16
C SER A 151 1.94 6.01 -8.47
N PHE A 152 2.81 5.75 -7.49
CA PHE A 152 4.26 5.74 -7.70
C PHE A 152 4.74 4.63 -8.65
N LEU A 153 3.95 3.56 -8.81
CA LEU A 153 4.21 2.47 -9.76
C LEU A 153 3.63 2.76 -11.15
N LEU A 154 2.50 3.48 -11.21
CA LEU A 154 1.71 3.66 -12.41
C LEU A 154 2.00 5.00 -13.13
N GLU A 155 2.51 5.99 -12.38
CA GLU A 155 2.77 7.35 -12.82
C GLU A 155 4.12 7.86 -12.28
N PRO A 156 5.25 7.11 -12.52
CA PRO A 156 6.55 7.43 -11.94
C PRO A 156 7.09 8.81 -12.35
N GLU A 157 6.60 9.36 -13.47
CA GLU A 157 6.94 10.69 -13.95
C GLU A 157 6.57 11.81 -12.98
N LEU A 158 5.51 11.62 -12.15
CA LEU A 158 5.09 12.60 -11.16
C LEU A 158 6.09 12.77 -10.00
N TYR A 159 6.96 11.78 -9.81
CA TYR A 159 7.96 11.72 -8.73
C TYR A 159 9.37 12.08 -9.21
N ALA A 160 9.59 12.02 -10.53
CA ALA A 160 10.93 12.03 -11.10
C ALA A 160 11.70 13.34 -10.87
N GLU A 161 11.02 14.49 -10.94
CA GLU A 161 11.69 15.80 -10.80
C GLU A 161 12.22 16.04 -9.40
N PRO A 162 11.43 15.91 -8.30
CA PRO A 162 11.96 16.04 -6.96
C PRO A 162 13.09 15.04 -6.64
N ILE A 163 12.97 13.80 -7.12
CA ILE A 163 14.00 12.78 -6.94
C ILE A 163 15.31 13.20 -7.62
N ARG A 164 15.27 13.64 -8.87
CA ARG A 164 16.46 14.10 -9.60
C ARG A 164 17.12 15.27 -8.93
N ARG A 165 16.35 16.21 -8.40
CA ARG A 165 16.87 17.41 -7.72
C ARG A 165 17.67 17.05 -6.48
N ILE A 166 17.26 16.06 -5.70
CA ILE A 166 17.99 15.62 -4.50
C ILE A 166 19.20 14.75 -4.84
N LEU A 167 19.12 13.95 -5.89
CA LEU A 167 20.22 13.06 -6.28
C LEU A 167 21.31 13.74 -7.10
N GLY A 168 21.06 14.93 -7.64
CA GLY A 168 22.02 15.69 -8.49
C GLY A 168 21.92 15.24 -9.93
#